data_98948e5de738013f99a93dea010d9426
#
_entry.id   98948e5de738013f99a93dea010d9426
#
_cell.length_a   1.000
_cell.length_b   1.000
_cell.length_c   1.000
_cell.angle_alpha   90.00
_cell.angle_beta   90.00
_cell.angle_gamma   90.00
#
_symmetry.space_group_name_H-M   'P 1'
#
loop_
_entity.id
_entity.type
_entity.pdbx_description
1 polymer ?
#
loop_
_entity_poly.entity_id
_entity_poly.type
_entity_poly.pdbx_seq_one_letter_code
_entity_poly.pdbx_strand_id
1 'polypeptide(L)'
;MRIYRTERGNISKLLISKTILLLLSANIIVMTPIQSIDTANAQEQTRFVPLFLAPIAASGDNVYVTWWDNKTGNWEVFFTRSTDNGETFDDTINLSNAMGRSEDSNIAASGDNVYVTWWDNKTGTRDVYLRASTDNGETFGNAIMLNSTSGGGS
;
A
#
# COMPACT_ATOMS: atom_id res chain seq x y z
N MET A 1 3.41 -53.47 -31.12
CA MET A 1 3.41 -52.01 -31.32
C MET A 1 3.34 -51.34 -29.95
N ARG A 2 4.48 -50.89 -29.37
CA ARG A 2 4.57 -50.30 -28.05
C ARG A 2 4.59 -48.79 -28.22
N ILE A 3 3.60 -48.11 -27.59
CA ILE A 3 3.50 -46.64 -27.58
C ILE A 3 4.35 -46.14 -26.41
N TYR A 4 5.42 -45.42 -26.67
CA TYR A 4 6.17 -44.66 -25.66
C TYR A 4 5.42 -43.38 -25.37
N ARG A 5 4.93 -43.26 -24.17
CA ARG A 5 4.34 -42.02 -23.60
C ARG A 5 5.49 -41.27 -22.95
N THR A 6 5.92 -40.19 -23.56
CA THR A 6 6.93 -39.29 -23.00
C THR A 6 6.32 -38.43 -21.88
N GLU A 7 6.76 -38.66 -20.64
CA GLU A 7 6.52 -37.79 -19.50
C GLU A 7 7.34 -36.51 -19.64
N ARG A 8 6.77 -35.46 -20.23
CA ARG A 8 7.35 -34.10 -20.29
C ARG A 8 6.54 -33.08 -19.45
N GLY A 9 6.02 -33.47 -18.29
CA GLY A 9 5.15 -32.61 -17.51
C GLY A 9 5.69 -32.17 -16.16
N ASN A 10 6.78 -32.68 -15.64
CA ASN A 10 7.09 -32.55 -14.22
C ASN A 10 8.38 -31.79 -13.86
N ILE A 11 9.21 -31.41 -14.84
CA ILE A 11 10.48 -30.72 -14.54
C ILE A 11 10.32 -29.22 -14.44
N SER A 12 9.38 -28.63 -15.18
CA SER A 12 9.17 -27.18 -15.17
C SER A 12 8.54 -26.64 -13.87
N LYS A 13 7.67 -27.43 -13.22
CA LYS A 13 7.01 -27.02 -11.96
C LYS A 13 7.97 -27.04 -10.76
N LEU A 14 8.98 -27.91 -10.78
CA LEU A 14 9.93 -28.05 -9.66
C LEU A 14 11.01 -26.96 -9.68
N LEU A 15 11.39 -26.47 -10.86
CA LEU A 15 12.38 -25.40 -11.01
C LEU A 15 11.84 -24.01 -10.62
N ILE A 16 10.56 -23.75 -10.89
CA ILE A 16 9.92 -22.48 -10.52
C ILE A 16 9.79 -22.36 -8.99
N SER A 17 9.47 -23.45 -8.30
CA SER A 17 9.33 -23.49 -6.85
C SER A 17 10.64 -23.22 -6.10
N LYS A 18 11.79 -23.71 -6.61
CA LYS A 18 13.09 -23.51 -5.96
C LYS A 18 13.67 -22.11 -6.16
N THR A 19 13.38 -21.48 -7.29
CA THR A 19 13.86 -20.13 -7.57
C THR A 19 13.11 -19.07 -6.76
N ILE A 20 11.81 -19.27 -6.53
CA ILE A 20 10.99 -18.37 -5.69
C ILE A 20 11.39 -18.46 -4.21
N LEU A 21 11.74 -19.65 -3.72
CA LEU A 21 12.13 -19.84 -2.32
C LEU A 21 13.51 -19.22 -1.98
N LEU A 22 14.40 -19.09 -2.96
CA LEU A 22 15.71 -18.44 -2.76
C LEU A 22 15.65 -16.91 -2.77
N LEU A 23 14.59 -16.33 -3.35
CA LEU A 23 14.42 -14.88 -3.47
C LEU A 23 13.81 -14.23 -2.21
N LEU A 24 13.16 -15.02 -1.35
CA LEU A 24 12.57 -14.54 -0.10
C LEU A 24 13.58 -14.28 1.03
N SER A 25 14.81 -14.82 0.93
CA SER A 25 15.83 -14.70 1.98
C SER A 25 16.82 -13.54 1.79
N ALA A 26 16.80 -12.80 0.69
CA ALA A 26 17.85 -11.85 0.34
C ALA A 26 17.42 -10.40 0.11
N ASN A 27 16.15 -10.01 0.28
CA ASN A 27 15.64 -8.64 0.02
C ASN A 27 16.15 -8.00 -1.30
N ILE A 28 16.46 -8.83 -2.30
CA ILE A 28 16.92 -8.37 -3.61
C ILE A 28 15.76 -8.53 -4.59
N ILE A 29 15.21 -7.41 -5.03
CA ILE A 29 14.28 -7.38 -6.17
C ILE A 29 15.09 -7.64 -7.43
N VAL A 30 15.19 -8.90 -7.82
CA VAL A 30 15.73 -9.27 -9.13
C VAL A 30 14.58 -9.24 -10.12
N MET A 31 14.53 -8.20 -10.94
CA MET A 31 13.71 -8.21 -12.15
C MET A 31 14.29 -9.23 -13.13
N THR A 32 13.77 -10.44 -13.17
CA THR A 32 14.02 -11.36 -14.25
C THR A 32 13.12 -11.02 -15.43
N PRO A 33 13.66 -10.76 -16.63
CA PRO A 33 12.83 -10.64 -17.80
C PRO A 33 12.19 -12.00 -18.10
N ILE A 34 10.87 -12.05 -18.10
CA ILE A 34 10.13 -13.21 -18.63
C ILE A 34 10.27 -13.12 -20.14
N GLN A 35 11.17 -13.88 -20.70
CA GLN A 35 11.22 -14.10 -22.14
C GLN A 35 10.22 -15.19 -22.51
N SER A 36 9.03 -14.80 -22.92
CA SER A 36 8.21 -15.65 -23.76
C SER A 36 8.46 -15.26 -25.20
N ILE A 37 9.04 -16.18 -25.95
CA ILE A 37 9.22 -16.06 -27.39
C ILE A 37 7.86 -16.39 -28.02
N ASP A 38 7.12 -15.37 -28.38
CA ASP A 38 6.10 -15.48 -29.41
C ASP A 38 6.07 -14.19 -30.22
N THR A 39 6.72 -14.24 -31.37
CA THR A 39 6.80 -13.17 -32.33
C THR A 39 5.52 -13.13 -33.17
N ALA A 40 4.46 -12.58 -32.63
CA ALA A 40 3.35 -12.08 -33.42
C ALA A 40 2.57 -11.04 -32.61
N ASN A 41 2.96 -9.77 -32.81
CA ASN A 41 2.04 -8.66 -32.65
C ASN A 41 1.55 -8.35 -31.23
N ALA A 42 2.46 -8.22 -30.27
CA ALA A 42 2.16 -7.57 -28.99
C ALA A 42 3.15 -6.44 -28.78
N GLN A 43 2.70 -5.21 -28.97
CA GLN A 43 3.24 -4.11 -28.19
C GLN A 43 2.94 -4.48 -26.73
N GLU A 44 3.85 -5.16 -26.08
CA GLU A 44 3.83 -5.29 -24.64
C GLU A 44 4.06 -3.90 -24.06
N GLN A 45 2.95 -3.16 -23.93
CA GLN A 45 2.93 -2.04 -23.02
C GLN A 45 3.30 -2.65 -21.67
N THR A 46 4.51 -2.40 -21.23
CA THR A 46 4.91 -2.60 -19.84
C THR A 46 3.96 -1.73 -19.00
N ARG A 47 2.81 -2.32 -18.69
CA ARG A 47 1.83 -1.68 -17.83
C ARG A 47 2.49 -1.61 -16.47
N PHE A 48 3.07 -0.45 -16.16
CA PHE A 48 3.51 -0.17 -14.81
C PHE A 48 2.25 -0.24 -13.94
N VAL A 49 2.04 -1.39 -13.31
CA VAL A 49 1.02 -1.52 -12.28
C VAL A 49 1.69 -0.95 -11.03
N PRO A 50 1.34 0.26 -10.60
CA PRO A 50 1.85 0.75 -9.34
C PRO A 50 1.41 -0.25 -8.28
N LEU A 51 2.37 -0.82 -7.57
CA LEU A 51 2.10 -1.65 -6.40
C LEU A 51 1.57 -0.71 -5.32
N PHE A 52 0.26 -0.58 -5.22
CA PHE A 52 -0.39 0.15 -4.14
C PHE A 52 -0.21 -0.67 -2.86
N LEU A 53 0.87 -0.42 -2.15
CA LEU A 53 1.07 -0.97 -0.83
C LEU A 53 0.25 -0.12 0.15
N ALA A 54 -0.64 -0.75 0.89
CA ALA A 54 -1.24 -0.12 2.05
C ALA A 54 -0.16 0.06 3.12
N PRO A 55 0.23 1.29 3.49
CA PRO A 55 1.19 1.51 4.55
C PRO A 55 0.71 0.93 5.87
N ILE A 56 1.64 0.29 6.60
CA ILE A 56 1.39 -0.35 7.88
C ILE A 56 2.39 0.15 8.91
N ALA A 57 1.95 0.36 10.14
CA ALA A 57 2.79 0.65 11.30
C ALA A 57 2.34 -0.23 12.48
N ALA A 58 3.23 -0.50 13.43
CA ALA A 58 2.92 -1.25 14.64
C ALA A 58 3.59 -0.63 15.86
N SER A 59 2.93 -0.72 17.02
CA SER A 59 3.46 -0.30 18.32
C SER A 59 2.84 -1.17 19.40
N GLY A 60 3.68 -1.94 20.14
CA GLY A 60 3.20 -2.98 21.06
C GLY A 60 2.36 -4.01 20.32
N ASP A 61 1.19 -4.34 20.86
CA ASP A 61 0.24 -5.28 20.25
C ASP A 61 -0.67 -4.63 19.21
N ASN A 62 -0.50 -3.33 18.96
CA ASN A 62 -1.34 -2.58 18.02
C ASN A 62 -0.73 -2.61 16.62
N VAL A 63 -1.58 -2.85 15.61
CA VAL A 63 -1.26 -2.79 14.20
C VAL A 63 -2.18 -1.78 13.53
N TYR A 64 -1.62 -0.89 12.72
CA TYR A 64 -2.31 0.21 12.07
C TYR A 64 -2.11 0.13 10.57
N VAL A 65 -3.19 0.26 9.80
CA VAL A 65 -3.16 0.21 8.33
C VAL A 65 -3.86 1.44 7.78
N THR A 66 -3.26 2.07 6.78
CA THR A 66 -3.88 3.15 6.01
C THR A 66 -3.83 2.84 4.52
N TRP A 67 -4.84 3.26 3.77
CA TRP A 67 -4.92 3.12 2.31
C TRP A 67 -5.78 4.24 1.75
N TRP A 68 -5.82 4.36 0.42
CA TRP A 68 -6.78 5.25 -0.26
C TRP A 68 -7.60 4.47 -1.27
N ASP A 69 -8.84 4.86 -1.44
CA ASP A 69 -9.83 4.17 -2.25
C ASP A 69 -10.88 5.18 -2.74
N ASN A 70 -11.56 4.87 -3.82
CA ASN A 70 -12.64 5.69 -4.37
C ASN A 70 -14.04 5.07 -4.24
N LYS A 71 -14.20 4.04 -3.41
CA LYS A 71 -15.48 3.33 -3.22
C LYS A 71 -16.62 4.19 -2.71
N THR A 72 -16.31 5.34 -2.11
CA THR A 72 -17.27 6.33 -1.63
C THR A 72 -17.69 7.35 -2.68
N GLY A 73 -17.19 7.25 -3.93
CA GLY A 73 -17.45 8.19 -5.02
C GLY A 73 -16.39 9.27 -5.16
N ASN A 74 -15.46 9.36 -4.22
CA ASN A 74 -14.27 10.21 -4.22
C ASN A 74 -13.05 9.42 -3.73
N TRP A 75 -11.84 9.85 -4.11
CA TRP A 75 -10.61 9.31 -3.55
C TRP A 75 -10.41 9.82 -2.13
N GLU A 76 -10.43 8.90 -1.18
CA GLU A 76 -10.34 9.19 0.24
C GLU A 76 -9.28 8.32 0.92
N VAL A 77 -8.72 8.81 2.02
CA VAL A 77 -7.78 8.08 2.87
C VAL A 77 -8.54 7.44 4.02
N PHE A 78 -8.36 6.14 4.13
CA PHE A 78 -8.96 5.30 5.15
C PHE A 78 -7.91 4.77 6.12
N PHE A 79 -8.37 4.39 7.29
CA PHE A 79 -7.56 3.85 8.38
C PHE A 79 -8.34 2.76 9.12
N THR A 80 -7.62 1.77 9.61
CA THR A 80 -8.11 0.80 10.59
C THR A 80 -6.99 0.43 11.55
N ARG A 81 -7.34 -0.08 12.71
CA ARG A 81 -6.41 -0.59 13.71
C ARG A 81 -6.79 -1.99 14.18
N SER A 82 -5.80 -2.72 14.66
CA SER A 82 -5.93 -3.92 15.47
C SER A 82 -5.30 -3.65 16.83
N THR A 83 -5.84 -4.25 17.88
CA THR A 83 -5.30 -4.22 19.25
C THR A 83 -4.90 -5.60 19.74
N ASP A 84 -4.87 -6.61 18.84
CA ASP A 84 -4.63 -8.02 19.11
C ASP A 84 -3.58 -8.63 18.14
N ASN A 85 -2.52 -7.88 17.86
CA ASN A 85 -1.43 -8.28 16.95
C ASN A 85 -1.89 -8.56 15.50
N GLY A 86 -2.99 -7.97 15.05
CA GLY A 86 -3.51 -8.12 13.69
C GLY A 86 -4.47 -9.29 13.50
N GLU A 87 -4.94 -9.92 14.58
CA GLU A 87 -5.92 -11.02 14.50
C GLU A 87 -7.30 -10.48 14.07
N THR A 88 -7.71 -9.32 14.62
CA THR A 88 -8.94 -8.63 14.21
C THR A 88 -8.67 -7.14 13.99
N PHE A 89 -9.54 -6.49 13.22
CA PHE A 89 -9.45 -5.06 12.93
C PHE A 89 -10.77 -4.36 13.25
N ASP A 90 -10.66 -3.15 13.78
CA ASP A 90 -11.78 -2.26 14.07
C ASP A 90 -12.46 -1.75 12.79
N ASP A 91 -13.61 -1.10 12.94
CA ASP A 91 -14.31 -0.42 11.85
C ASP A 91 -13.41 0.64 11.17
N THR A 92 -13.54 0.73 9.86
CA THR A 92 -12.75 1.66 9.05
C THR A 92 -13.13 3.11 9.32
N ILE A 93 -12.14 3.97 9.57
CA ILE A 93 -12.29 5.42 9.68
C ILE A 93 -11.91 6.08 8.35
N ASN A 94 -12.74 6.99 7.82
CA ASN A 94 -12.37 7.89 6.73
C ASN A 94 -11.61 9.09 7.32
N LEU A 95 -10.31 9.17 7.11
CA LEU A 95 -9.47 10.23 7.68
C LEU A 95 -9.50 11.53 6.89
N SER A 96 -9.58 11.48 5.58
CA SER A 96 -9.57 12.68 4.76
C SER A 96 -10.95 13.35 4.73
N ASN A 97 -12.00 12.59 4.50
CA ASN A 97 -13.39 13.04 4.41
C ASN A 97 -13.52 14.43 3.73
N ALA A 98 -12.93 14.55 2.55
CA ALA A 98 -12.75 15.81 1.85
C ALA A 98 -13.48 15.83 0.52
N MET A 99 -13.80 17.04 0.01
CA MET A 99 -14.35 17.19 -1.35
C MET A 99 -13.27 17.05 -2.44
N GLY A 100 -11.99 17.12 -2.06
CA GLY A 100 -10.84 16.91 -2.91
C GLY A 100 -10.48 15.43 -3.07
N ARG A 101 -9.51 15.17 -3.94
CA ARG A 101 -8.90 13.86 -4.11
C ARG A 101 -7.77 13.69 -3.10
N SER A 102 -7.88 12.68 -2.21
CA SER A 102 -6.90 12.35 -1.18
C SER A 102 -6.21 11.04 -1.51
N GLU A 103 -4.87 11.05 -1.55
CA GLU A 103 -4.06 9.93 -2.02
C GLU A 103 -2.69 9.86 -1.32
N ASP A 104 -1.92 8.79 -1.63
CA ASP A 104 -0.54 8.61 -1.20
C ASP A 104 -0.40 8.71 0.33
N SER A 105 -1.29 8.01 1.06
CA SER A 105 -1.23 7.97 2.52
C SER A 105 0.05 7.29 3.00
N ASN A 106 0.56 7.78 4.14
CA ASN A 106 1.67 7.19 4.88
C ASN A 106 1.36 7.21 6.37
N ILE A 107 1.96 6.30 7.15
CA ILE A 107 1.68 6.12 8.57
C ILE A 107 2.94 5.88 9.38
N ALA A 108 2.97 6.42 10.59
CA ALA A 108 3.97 6.13 11.62
C ALA A 108 3.28 5.98 12.97
N ALA A 109 3.82 5.12 13.84
CA ALA A 109 3.33 4.92 15.20
C ALA A 109 4.49 4.85 16.20
N SER A 110 4.26 5.37 17.43
CA SER A 110 5.21 5.31 18.54
C SER A 110 4.47 5.47 19.86
N GLY A 111 4.52 4.45 20.74
CA GLY A 111 3.67 4.40 21.93
C GLY A 111 2.21 4.49 21.54
N ASP A 112 1.47 5.37 22.20
CA ASP A 112 0.04 5.60 21.96
C ASP A 112 -0.22 6.56 20.78
N ASN A 113 0.85 7.09 20.16
CA ASN A 113 0.71 8.09 19.10
C ASN A 113 0.71 7.42 17.73
N VAL A 114 -0.24 7.84 16.89
CA VAL A 114 -0.34 7.44 15.48
C VAL A 114 -0.44 8.69 14.61
N TYR A 115 0.36 8.74 13.56
CA TYR A 115 0.44 9.86 12.63
C TYR A 115 0.15 9.36 11.23
N VAL A 116 -0.84 9.97 10.55
CA VAL A 116 -1.15 9.66 9.15
C VAL A 116 -1.02 10.93 8.32
N THR A 117 -0.27 10.84 7.23
CA THR A 117 -0.12 11.92 6.25
C THR A 117 -0.67 11.49 4.91
N TRP A 118 -1.09 12.46 4.07
CA TRP A 118 -1.54 12.21 2.70
C TRP A 118 -1.48 13.48 1.86
N TRP A 119 -1.64 13.32 0.56
CA TRP A 119 -1.86 14.41 -0.39
C TRP A 119 -3.34 14.63 -0.62
N ASP A 120 -3.76 15.90 -0.71
CA ASP A 120 -5.13 16.30 -1.00
C ASP A 120 -5.13 17.54 -1.90
N ASN A 121 -6.08 17.62 -2.84
CA ASN A 121 -6.17 18.74 -3.77
C ASN A 121 -7.41 19.64 -3.54
N LYS A 122 -8.05 19.55 -2.38
CA LYS A 122 -9.28 20.33 -2.05
C LYS A 122 -9.12 21.85 -2.11
N THR A 123 -7.88 22.35 -2.02
CA THR A 123 -7.56 23.79 -2.15
C THR A 123 -7.34 24.22 -3.59
N GLY A 124 -7.36 23.28 -4.55
CA GLY A 124 -7.00 23.50 -5.94
C GLY A 124 -5.52 23.21 -6.26
N THR A 125 -4.71 23.00 -5.22
CA THR A 125 -3.30 22.57 -5.29
C THR A 125 -3.12 21.24 -4.57
N ARG A 126 -2.02 20.55 -4.82
CA ARG A 126 -1.69 19.30 -4.15
C ARG A 126 -0.95 19.62 -2.86
N ASP A 127 -1.67 19.54 -1.74
CA ASP A 127 -1.18 19.88 -0.41
C ASP A 127 -1.00 18.65 0.47
N VAL A 128 -0.06 18.74 1.42
CA VAL A 128 0.19 17.68 2.40
C VAL A 128 -0.63 17.93 3.66
N TYR A 129 -1.38 16.94 4.07
CA TYR A 129 -2.15 16.93 5.30
C TYR A 129 -1.63 15.89 6.28
N LEU A 130 -1.88 16.16 7.57
CA LEU A 130 -1.59 15.24 8.67
C LEU A 130 -2.78 15.19 9.62
N ARG A 131 -3.08 14.01 10.13
CA ARG A 131 -3.84 13.80 11.37
C ARG A 131 -3.01 13.00 12.36
N ALA A 132 -3.15 13.33 13.64
CA ALA A 132 -2.52 12.64 14.75
C ALA A 132 -3.58 12.08 15.69
N SER A 133 -3.29 10.92 16.23
CA SER A 133 -3.95 10.29 17.37
C SER A 133 -2.96 10.20 18.53
N THR A 134 -3.48 10.28 19.77
CA THR A 134 -2.72 10.07 21.01
C THR A 134 -3.33 8.97 21.89
N ASP A 135 -4.24 8.17 21.32
CA ASP A 135 -5.02 7.13 21.98
C ASP A 135 -5.02 5.83 21.18
N ASN A 136 -3.85 5.45 20.65
CA ASN A 136 -3.68 4.23 19.84
C ASN A 136 -4.58 4.18 18.58
N GLY A 137 -4.86 5.34 17.96
CA GLY A 137 -5.67 5.40 16.75
C GLY A 137 -7.18 5.24 17.00
N GLU A 138 -7.66 5.37 18.24
CA GLU A 138 -9.09 5.33 18.54
C GLU A 138 -9.78 6.57 18.00
N THR A 139 -9.18 7.73 18.23
CA THR A 139 -9.64 8.99 17.67
C THR A 139 -8.51 9.76 17.00
N PHE A 140 -8.84 10.62 16.07
CA PHE A 140 -7.91 11.51 15.38
C PHE A 140 -8.32 12.97 15.52
N GLY A 141 -7.32 13.82 15.77
CA GLY A 141 -7.49 15.28 15.75
C GLY A 141 -7.89 15.80 14.35
N ASN A 142 -8.08 17.12 14.25
CA ASN A 142 -8.35 17.77 12.96
C ASN A 142 -7.19 17.61 11.98
N ALA A 143 -7.51 17.59 10.68
CA ALA A 143 -6.50 17.59 9.64
C ALA A 143 -5.74 18.92 9.61
N ILE A 144 -4.41 18.86 9.62
CA ILE A 144 -3.49 19.99 9.58
C ILE A 144 -2.82 20.00 8.21
N MET A 145 -2.88 21.12 7.49
CA MET A 145 -2.11 21.32 6.26
C MET A 145 -0.67 21.67 6.64
N LEU A 146 0.30 20.87 6.17
CA LEU A 146 1.71 21.02 6.54
C LEU A 146 2.48 21.99 5.63
N ASN A 147 2.08 22.11 4.38
CA ASN A 147 2.75 22.97 3.40
C ASN A 147 2.01 24.30 3.17
N SER A 148 1.14 24.72 4.11
CA SER A 148 0.59 26.05 4.05
C SER A 148 1.75 27.06 4.16
N THR A 149 1.95 27.86 3.15
CA THR A 149 2.79 29.08 3.24
C THR A 149 1.99 30.13 4.03
N SER A 150 1.78 29.88 5.33
CA SER A 150 1.42 30.99 6.21
C SER A 150 2.63 31.88 6.24
N GLY A 151 2.59 32.96 5.47
CA GLY A 151 3.59 34.01 5.51
C GLY A 151 3.77 34.42 6.96
N GLY A 152 4.93 34.10 7.54
CA GLY A 152 5.38 34.68 8.76
C GLY A 152 5.47 36.18 8.51
N GLY A 153 4.41 36.89 8.86
CA GLY A 153 4.48 38.32 9.04
C GLY A 153 5.39 38.55 10.23
N SER A 154 6.60 38.97 9.97
CA SER A 154 7.49 39.62 10.94
C SER A 154 6.89 40.93 11.41
#